data_861cd902d5e3b562bf637c6d92b9c268
#
_entry.id   861cd902d5e3b562bf637c6d92b9c268
#
_cell.length_a   1.000
_cell.length_b   1.000
_cell.length_c   1.000
_cell.angle_alpha   90.00
_cell.angle_beta   90.00
_cell.angle_gamma   90.00
#
_symmetry.space_group_name_H-M   'P 1'
#
loop_
_entity.id
_entity.type
_entity.pdbx_description
1 polymer ?
#
loop_
_entity_poly.entity_id
_entity_poly.type
_entity_poly.pdbx_seq_one_letter_code
_entity_poly.pdbx_strand_id
1 'polypeptide(L)'
;MANRIMLNETSYHGAGAIQEIATEAKAHGFQKAFVCSDPDLIKFGVTKKVTDVLDKNGLVYEIYSDIKPNPTIQNVQHGVQAFKDSGADYLIAIGGGSSMDTSKAIGIIIANPEFEDVRSLEGVASTKKPCVPIIAVPTTAGTAAEVTINYVITDVEKKRKFVCVDPHDMPIIAIVDPEMMSSMPKGLTASTGMDALTHAMEAFLNLFASRSVQNASIEAVCENFHALPEAWRDGSRLAARQEMLHASYLAGFAFTNNFV
;
A
#
# COMPACT_ATOMS: atom_id res chain seq x y z
N MET A 1 18.10 -24.60 -4.19
CA MET A 1 17.74 -23.82 -2.97
C MET A 1 16.24 -23.59 -3.01
N ALA A 2 15.57 -23.61 -1.87
CA ALA A 2 14.13 -23.24 -1.82
C ALA A 2 14.02 -21.71 -1.90
N ASN A 3 13.10 -21.23 -2.75
CA ASN A 3 12.77 -19.79 -2.83
C ASN A 3 11.47 -19.56 -2.04
N ARG A 4 11.49 -18.59 -1.12
CA ARG A 4 10.29 -18.10 -0.48
C ARG A 4 9.64 -17.04 -1.39
N ILE A 5 8.33 -17.13 -1.59
CA ILE A 5 7.54 -16.13 -2.30
C ILE A 5 6.51 -15.57 -1.33
N MET A 6 6.44 -14.26 -1.23
CA MET A 6 5.48 -13.53 -0.40
C MET A 6 4.55 -12.73 -1.32
N LEU A 7 3.26 -12.88 -1.09
CA LEU A 7 2.17 -12.22 -1.83
C LEU A 7 1.00 -11.95 -0.88
N ASN A 8 0.10 -11.06 -1.29
CA ASN A 8 -1.21 -10.92 -0.67
C ASN A 8 -1.98 -12.27 -0.72
N GLU A 9 -2.90 -12.49 0.19
CA GLU A 9 -3.83 -13.62 0.11
C GLU A 9 -4.70 -13.51 -1.15
N THR A 10 -5.15 -12.29 -1.45
CA THR A 10 -5.95 -11.98 -2.64
C THR A 10 -5.60 -10.60 -3.20
N SER A 11 -5.62 -10.48 -4.53
CA SER A 11 -5.54 -9.18 -5.19
C SER A 11 -6.55 -9.07 -6.34
N TYR A 12 -7.21 -7.93 -6.45
CA TYR A 12 -8.21 -7.62 -7.48
C TYR A 12 -7.67 -6.51 -8.37
N HIS A 13 -7.64 -6.74 -9.67
CA HIS A 13 -7.06 -5.82 -10.65
C HIS A 13 -8.10 -5.43 -11.70
N GLY A 14 -8.35 -4.13 -11.88
CA GLY A 14 -9.24 -3.62 -12.92
C GLY A 14 -10.22 -2.56 -12.43
N ALA A 15 -10.86 -1.89 -13.39
CA ALA A 15 -11.86 -0.87 -13.09
C ALA A 15 -13.05 -1.49 -12.33
N GLY A 16 -13.47 -0.84 -11.25
CA GLY A 16 -14.53 -1.31 -10.38
C GLY A 16 -14.09 -2.33 -9.32
N ALA A 17 -12.81 -2.68 -9.24
CA ALA A 17 -12.28 -3.61 -8.22
C ALA A 17 -12.59 -3.18 -6.77
N ILE A 18 -12.80 -1.87 -6.52
CA ILE A 18 -13.22 -1.37 -5.20
C ILE A 18 -14.52 -2.01 -4.68
N GLN A 19 -15.36 -2.57 -5.54
CA GLN A 19 -16.59 -3.25 -5.10
C GLN A 19 -16.28 -4.52 -4.30
N GLU A 20 -15.15 -5.16 -4.56
CA GLU A 20 -14.73 -6.39 -3.87
C GLU A 20 -14.34 -6.15 -2.40
N ILE A 21 -14.09 -4.90 -2.01
CA ILE A 21 -13.89 -4.55 -0.59
C ILE A 21 -15.04 -5.08 0.27
N ALA A 22 -16.27 -4.91 -0.19
CA ALA A 22 -17.43 -5.36 0.57
C ALA A 22 -17.59 -6.88 0.56
N THR A 23 -17.24 -7.54 -0.53
CA THR A 23 -17.22 -9.00 -0.65
C THR A 23 -16.23 -9.60 0.35
N GLU A 24 -15.01 -9.10 0.35
CA GLU A 24 -13.94 -9.57 1.21
C GLU A 24 -14.18 -9.26 2.69
N ALA A 25 -14.63 -8.03 3.00
CA ALA A 25 -14.94 -7.69 4.39
C ALA A 25 -16.02 -8.61 5.00
N LYS A 26 -17.03 -8.97 4.21
CA LYS A 26 -18.08 -9.92 4.65
C LYS A 26 -17.55 -11.35 4.74
N ALA A 27 -16.74 -11.79 3.79
CA ALA A 27 -16.17 -13.15 3.77
C ALA A 27 -15.24 -13.40 4.97
N HIS A 28 -14.45 -12.40 5.35
CA HIS A 28 -13.60 -12.45 6.54
C HIS A 28 -14.35 -12.20 7.87
N GLY A 29 -15.61 -11.78 7.80
CA GLY A 29 -16.42 -11.50 9.00
C GLY A 29 -16.02 -10.23 9.74
N PHE A 30 -15.35 -9.28 9.06
CA PHE A 30 -14.93 -8.01 9.63
C PHE A 30 -16.14 -7.15 10.03
N GLN A 31 -16.02 -6.44 11.17
CA GLN A 31 -17.14 -5.71 11.76
C GLN A 31 -17.06 -4.20 11.56
N LYS A 32 -15.88 -3.59 11.78
CA LYS A 32 -15.68 -2.14 11.65
C LYS A 32 -14.33 -1.82 11.02
N ALA A 33 -14.36 -1.07 9.92
CA ALA A 33 -13.17 -0.59 9.24
C ALA A 33 -12.56 0.65 9.91
N PHE A 34 -11.25 0.70 9.99
CA PHE A 34 -10.49 1.93 10.21
C PHE A 34 -9.92 2.40 8.88
N VAL A 35 -10.54 3.41 8.28
CA VAL A 35 -10.21 3.90 6.94
C VAL A 35 -9.12 4.96 7.03
N CYS A 36 -7.89 4.58 6.70
CA CYS A 36 -6.75 5.49 6.65
C CYS A 36 -6.66 6.15 5.28
N SER A 37 -6.83 7.48 5.24
CA SER A 37 -6.74 8.25 4.00
C SER A 37 -6.26 9.67 4.28
N ASP A 38 -5.43 10.22 3.38
CA ASP A 38 -4.96 11.58 3.57
C ASP A 38 -6.06 12.63 3.29
N PRO A 39 -5.91 13.86 3.87
CA PRO A 39 -6.91 14.91 3.74
C PRO A 39 -7.20 15.33 2.29
N ASP A 40 -6.23 15.27 1.40
CA ASP A 40 -6.42 15.67 -0.01
C ASP A 40 -7.27 14.64 -0.75
N LEU A 41 -7.06 13.34 -0.55
CA LEU A 41 -7.90 12.29 -1.12
C LEU A 41 -9.36 12.38 -0.64
N ILE A 42 -9.55 12.74 0.63
CA ILE A 42 -10.88 13.00 1.19
C ILE A 42 -11.51 14.22 0.49
N LYS A 43 -10.78 15.33 0.45
CA LYS A 43 -11.23 16.59 -0.16
C LYS A 43 -11.59 16.43 -1.64
N PHE A 44 -10.81 15.66 -2.38
CA PHE A 44 -11.03 15.41 -3.82
C PHE A 44 -12.00 14.27 -4.11
N GLY A 45 -12.61 13.67 -3.08
CA GLY A 45 -13.63 12.65 -3.23
C GLY A 45 -13.12 11.28 -3.65
N VAL A 46 -11.81 11.04 -3.61
CA VAL A 46 -11.24 9.72 -3.91
C VAL A 46 -11.63 8.72 -2.82
N THR A 47 -11.44 9.10 -1.56
CA THR A 47 -11.86 8.29 -0.40
C THR A 47 -13.36 7.99 -0.43
N LYS A 48 -14.17 8.96 -0.89
CA LYS A 48 -15.61 8.80 -1.01
C LYS A 48 -16.02 7.64 -1.90
N LYS A 49 -15.28 7.32 -2.94
CA LYS A 49 -15.58 6.15 -3.80
C LYS A 49 -15.60 4.85 -2.99
N VAL A 50 -14.68 4.70 -2.05
CA VAL A 50 -14.61 3.52 -1.17
C VAL A 50 -15.69 3.58 -0.10
N THR A 51 -15.87 4.74 0.57
CA THR A 51 -16.92 4.84 1.60
C THR A 51 -18.32 4.67 1.05
N ASP A 52 -18.59 5.07 -0.20
CA ASP A 52 -19.87 4.78 -0.87
C ASP A 52 -20.11 3.26 -1.06
N VAL A 53 -19.04 2.49 -1.29
CA VAL A 53 -19.14 1.02 -1.32
C VAL A 53 -19.47 0.47 0.06
N LEU A 54 -18.82 0.98 1.11
CA LEU A 54 -19.08 0.56 2.49
C LEU A 54 -20.52 0.90 2.90
N ASP A 55 -20.95 2.14 2.67
CA ASP A 55 -22.31 2.62 2.99
C ASP A 55 -23.39 1.78 2.29
N LYS A 56 -23.23 1.55 0.97
CA LYS A 56 -24.15 0.74 0.16
C LYS A 56 -24.29 -0.69 0.68
N ASN A 57 -23.24 -1.21 1.32
CA ASN A 57 -23.22 -2.58 1.83
C ASN A 57 -23.47 -2.68 3.34
N GLY A 58 -23.77 -1.56 4.00
CA GLY A 58 -24.05 -1.50 5.44
C GLY A 58 -22.83 -1.84 6.32
N LEU A 59 -21.61 -1.60 5.82
CA LEU A 59 -20.37 -1.83 6.54
C LEU A 59 -20.03 -0.61 7.39
N VAL A 60 -19.73 -0.83 8.66
CA VAL A 60 -19.39 0.24 9.61
C VAL A 60 -17.94 0.63 9.44
N TYR A 61 -17.64 1.93 9.50
CA TYR A 61 -16.28 2.43 9.39
C TYR A 61 -16.06 3.73 10.16
N GLU A 62 -14.80 4.06 10.38
CA GLU A 62 -14.35 5.34 10.90
C GLU A 62 -13.18 5.84 10.07
N ILE A 63 -13.19 7.13 9.69
CA ILE A 63 -12.12 7.71 8.86
C ILE A 63 -11.04 8.31 9.75
N TYR A 64 -9.80 7.89 9.51
CA TYR A 64 -8.60 8.48 10.10
C TYR A 64 -7.82 9.25 9.04
N SER A 65 -7.65 10.55 9.26
CA SER A 65 -7.07 11.48 8.27
C SER A 65 -5.79 12.18 8.72
N ASP A 66 -5.24 11.86 9.90
CA ASP A 66 -3.91 12.39 10.28
C ASP A 66 -2.78 11.64 9.56
N ILE A 67 -2.94 11.51 8.25
CA ILE A 67 -1.94 10.95 7.34
C ILE A 67 -1.16 12.11 6.73
N LYS A 68 0.15 12.04 6.81
CA LYS A 68 1.07 13.07 6.27
C LYS A 68 2.06 12.47 5.30
N PRO A 69 2.50 13.24 4.30
CA PRO A 69 3.67 12.86 3.52
C PRO A 69 4.86 12.56 4.43
N ASN A 70 5.54 11.44 4.20
CA ASN A 70 6.62 10.96 5.07
C ASN A 70 6.15 10.79 6.54
N PRO A 71 5.35 9.77 6.83
CA PRO A 71 4.75 9.60 8.14
C PRO A 71 5.79 9.58 9.26
N THR A 72 5.48 10.27 10.34
CA THR A 72 6.37 10.39 11.51
C THR A 72 6.01 9.36 12.57
N ILE A 73 6.93 9.10 13.50
CA ILE A 73 6.67 8.30 14.70
C ILE A 73 5.41 8.79 15.42
N GLN A 74 5.26 10.12 15.56
CA GLN A 74 4.10 10.70 16.23
C GLN A 74 2.78 10.44 15.48
N ASN A 75 2.78 10.50 14.14
CA ASN A 75 1.59 10.13 13.36
C ASN A 75 1.17 8.69 13.59
N VAL A 76 2.14 7.77 13.64
CA VAL A 76 1.86 6.36 13.95
C VAL A 76 1.26 6.20 15.35
N GLN A 77 1.85 6.84 16.36
CA GLN A 77 1.36 6.78 17.75
C GLN A 77 -0.07 7.32 17.89
N HIS A 78 -0.38 8.45 17.24
CA HIS A 78 -1.75 8.99 17.18
C HIS A 78 -2.70 8.01 16.50
N GLY A 79 -2.27 7.39 15.39
CA GLY A 79 -3.06 6.39 14.68
C GLY A 79 -3.33 5.12 15.50
N VAL A 80 -2.34 4.64 16.24
CA VAL A 80 -2.49 3.50 17.16
C VAL A 80 -3.55 3.82 18.24
N GLN A 81 -3.51 5.01 18.83
CA GLN A 81 -4.51 5.41 19.82
C GLN A 81 -5.90 5.55 19.19
N ALA A 82 -6.00 6.21 18.04
CA ALA A 82 -7.26 6.37 17.33
C ALA A 82 -7.88 5.03 16.93
N PHE A 83 -7.05 4.06 16.47
CA PHE A 83 -7.52 2.71 16.17
C PHE A 83 -8.10 2.02 17.41
N LYS A 84 -7.42 2.08 18.55
CA LYS A 84 -7.91 1.53 19.82
C LYS A 84 -9.25 2.14 20.23
N ASP A 85 -9.37 3.46 20.13
CA ASP A 85 -10.57 4.21 20.52
C ASP A 85 -11.76 3.93 19.57
N SER A 86 -11.47 3.66 18.28
CA SER A 86 -12.49 3.37 17.28
C SER A 86 -13.20 2.03 17.50
N GLY A 87 -12.55 1.07 18.14
CA GLY A 87 -13.03 -0.30 18.23
C GLY A 87 -13.09 -1.04 16.89
N ALA A 88 -12.32 -0.59 15.88
CA ALA A 88 -12.21 -1.25 14.59
C ALA A 88 -11.40 -2.56 14.70
N ASP A 89 -11.65 -3.49 13.79
CA ASP A 89 -11.01 -4.80 13.75
C ASP A 89 -10.20 -5.07 12.46
N TYR A 90 -10.28 -4.15 11.48
CA TYR A 90 -9.46 -4.16 10.28
C TYR A 90 -9.20 -2.75 9.75
N LEU A 91 -8.21 -2.63 8.87
CA LEU A 91 -7.79 -1.38 8.24
C LEU A 91 -8.16 -1.38 6.75
N ILE A 92 -8.58 -0.22 6.24
CA ILE A 92 -8.62 0.05 4.80
C ILE A 92 -7.64 1.19 4.54
N ALA A 93 -6.52 0.90 3.89
CA ALA A 93 -5.50 1.88 3.56
C ALA A 93 -5.75 2.45 2.16
N ILE A 94 -6.18 3.71 2.06
CA ILE A 94 -6.44 4.38 0.78
C ILE A 94 -5.38 5.44 0.56
N GLY A 95 -4.57 5.30 -0.49
CA GLY A 95 -3.55 6.29 -0.81
C GLY A 95 -2.31 5.73 -1.48
N GLY A 96 -1.25 6.52 -1.45
CA GLY A 96 0.09 6.09 -1.83
C GLY A 96 0.87 5.54 -0.63
N GLY A 97 2.21 5.49 -0.75
CA GLY A 97 3.08 4.94 0.29
C GLY A 97 2.81 5.47 1.69
N SER A 98 2.58 6.78 1.85
CA SER A 98 2.36 7.37 3.19
C SER A 98 1.14 6.81 3.92
N SER A 99 0.02 6.60 3.24
CA SER A 99 -1.18 5.99 3.83
C SER A 99 -0.94 4.51 4.15
N MET A 100 -0.28 3.79 3.24
CA MET A 100 0.05 2.38 3.42
C MET A 100 1.03 2.18 4.58
N ASP A 101 2.12 2.94 4.61
CA ASP A 101 3.17 2.84 5.63
C ASP A 101 2.62 3.15 7.03
N THR A 102 1.78 4.19 7.13
CA THR A 102 1.09 4.51 8.40
C THR A 102 0.18 3.37 8.83
N SER A 103 -0.60 2.79 7.91
CA SER A 103 -1.53 1.69 8.22
C SER A 103 -0.80 0.43 8.66
N LYS A 104 0.30 0.06 7.99
CA LYS A 104 1.16 -1.06 8.36
C LYS A 104 1.73 -0.87 9.75
N ALA A 105 2.31 0.31 10.04
CA ALA A 105 2.86 0.62 11.34
C ALA A 105 1.80 0.57 12.46
N ILE A 106 0.60 1.12 12.24
CA ILE A 106 -0.51 1.03 13.18
C ILE A 106 -0.87 -0.43 13.43
N GLY A 107 -1.15 -1.18 12.38
CA GLY A 107 -1.64 -2.54 12.48
C GLY A 107 -0.64 -3.50 13.12
N ILE A 108 0.67 -3.34 12.84
CA ILE A 108 1.71 -4.20 13.45
C ILE A 108 1.85 -3.92 14.94
N ILE A 109 1.80 -2.66 15.38
CA ILE A 109 1.88 -2.27 16.80
C ILE A 109 0.64 -2.73 17.56
N ILE A 110 -0.55 -2.61 16.99
CA ILE A 110 -1.80 -3.10 17.63
C ILE A 110 -1.71 -4.60 17.89
N ALA A 111 -1.20 -5.38 16.93
CA ALA A 111 -1.05 -6.82 17.07
C ALA A 111 0.13 -7.22 17.99
N ASN A 112 1.18 -6.40 18.05
CA ASN A 112 2.41 -6.64 18.80
C ASN A 112 2.75 -5.44 19.72
N PRO A 113 2.04 -5.25 20.85
CA PRO A 113 2.18 -4.07 21.71
C PRO A 113 3.57 -3.87 22.31
N GLU A 114 4.40 -4.89 22.34
CA GLU A 114 5.79 -4.81 22.76
C GLU A 114 6.64 -3.90 21.88
N PHE A 115 6.17 -3.59 20.65
CA PHE A 115 6.80 -2.66 19.70
C PHE A 115 6.15 -1.27 19.70
N GLU A 116 5.54 -0.83 20.79
CA GLU A 116 4.90 0.49 20.92
C GLU A 116 5.89 1.65 20.64
N ASP A 117 7.16 1.49 20.98
CA ASP A 117 8.20 2.38 20.46
C ASP A 117 8.47 2.04 18.99
N VAL A 118 7.96 2.88 18.09
CA VAL A 118 8.06 2.70 16.63
C VAL A 118 9.51 2.49 16.17
N ARG A 119 10.49 3.04 16.88
CA ARG A 119 11.93 2.85 16.58
C ARG A 119 12.39 1.40 16.73
N SER A 120 11.70 0.63 17.56
CA SER A 120 12.02 -0.80 17.74
C SER A 120 11.67 -1.67 16.53
N LEU A 121 10.91 -1.12 15.59
CA LEU A 121 10.54 -1.76 14.32
C LEU A 121 11.56 -1.52 13.21
N GLU A 122 12.61 -0.71 13.44
CA GLU A 122 13.64 -0.43 12.42
C GLU A 122 14.34 -1.70 11.95
N GLY A 123 14.51 -1.86 10.67
CA GLY A 123 15.10 -3.05 10.06
C GLY A 123 14.13 -4.24 10.09
N VAL A 124 14.64 -5.42 10.41
CA VAL A 124 13.83 -6.65 10.53
C VAL A 124 13.44 -6.85 11.98
N ALA A 125 12.20 -6.52 12.32
CA ALA A 125 11.68 -6.72 13.66
C ALA A 125 11.25 -8.19 13.90
N SER A 126 11.42 -8.65 15.13
CA SER A 126 11.02 -10.01 15.54
C SER A 126 9.57 -10.04 16.05
N THR A 127 8.64 -9.53 15.25
CA THR A 127 7.21 -9.57 15.58
C THR A 127 6.72 -11.03 15.63
N LYS A 128 5.69 -11.28 16.42
CA LYS A 128 5.20 -12.64 16.66
C LYS A 128 3.83 -12.89 16.03
N LYS A 129 3.09 -11.81 15.79
CA LYS A 129 1.72 -11.88 15.31
C LYS A 129 1.59 -11.10 14.01
N PRO A 130 0.79 -11.60 13.05
CA PRO A 130 0.41 -10.82 11.89
C PRO A 130 -0.20 -9.46 12.29
N CYS A 131 0.01 -8.48 11.45
CA CYS A 131 -0.66 -7.18 11.51
C CYS A 131 -2.18 -7.36 11.61
N VAL A 132 -2.87 -6.37 12.18
CA VAL A 132 -4.31 -6.24 11.97
C VAL A 132 -4.59 -6.30 10.46
N PRO A 133 -5.61 -7.05 10.01
CA PRO A 133 -5.88 -7.22 8.58
C PRO A 133 -5.96 -5.89 7.83
N ILE A 134 -5.27 -5.77 6.71
CA ILE A 134 -5.26 -4.57 5.86
C ILE A 134 -5.84 -4.92 4.48
N ILE A 135 -6.84 -4.13 4.06
CA ILE A 135 -7.27 -4.02 2.66
C ILE A 135 -6.60 -2.79 2.09
N ALA A 136 -5.70 -2.96 1.13
CA ALA A 136 -4.92 -1.87 0.55
C ALA A 136 -5.54 -1.41 -0.77
N VAL A 137 -5.76 -0.09 -0.90
CA VAL A 137 -6.37 0.54 -2.09
C VAL A 137 -5.39 1.62 -2.60
N PRO A 138 -4.44 1.27 -3.47
CA PRO A 138 -3.45 2.23 -3.97
C PRO A 138 -4.10 3.30 -4.84
N THR A 139 -3.64 4.54 -4.67
CA THR A 139 -3.98 5.69 -5.52
C THR A 139 -2.79 6.23 -6.31
N THR A 140 -1.65 5.56 -6.20
CA THR A 140 -0.41 5.84 -6.94
C THR A 140 0.16 4.55 -7.50
N ALA A 141 0.88 4.63 -8.61
CA ALA A 141 1.62 3.52 -9.18
C ALA A 141 3.12 3.80 -9.03
N GLY A 142 3.71 3.38 -7.92
CA GLY A 142 5.11 3.66 -7.60
C GLY A 142 5.64 2.76 -6.50
N THR A 143 5.33 3.07 -5.25
CA THR A 143 5.87 2.37 -4.07
C THR A 143 5.45 0.91 -3.97
N ALA A 144 4.34 0.54 -4.60
CA ALA A 144 3.74 -0.79 -4.51
C ALA A 144 3.56 -1.30 -3.06
N ALA A 145 3.28 -0.37 -2.13
CA ALA A 145 3.18 -0.70 -0.70
C ALA A 145 2.01 -1.65 -0.39
N GLU A 146 1.06 -1.80 -1.32
CA GLU A 146 -0.03 -2.77 -1.27
C GLU A 146 0.42 -4.23 -1.40
N VAL A 147 1.63 -4.49 -1.93
CA VAL A 147 2.17 -5.85 -2.16
C VAL A 147 3.55 -6.06 -1.54
N THR A 148 3.97 -5.18 -0.65
CA THR A 148 5.31 -5.21 -0.06
C THR A 148 5.28 -5.43 1.45
N ILE A 149 6.41 -5.93 1.97
CA ILE A 149 6.66 -6.14 3.41
C ILE A 149 7.42 -4.98 4.05
N ASN A 150 7.56 -3.88 3.33
CA ASN A 150 8.35 -2.73 3.76
C ASN A 150 7.43 -1.56 4.08
N TYR A 151 7.83 -0.74 5.04
CA TYR A 151 7.26 0.58 5.29
C TYR A 151 8.32 1.52 5.85
N VAL A 152 8.14 2.83 5.63
CA VAL A 152 9.14 3.85 5.93
C VAL A 152 8.56 4.89 6.87
N ILE A 153 9.22 5.07 8.02
CA ILE A 153 8.82 6.05 9.03
C ILE A 153 9.93 7.10 9.22
N THR A 154 9.50 8.32 9.49
CA THR A 154 10.40 9.46 9.73
C THR A 154 10.60 9.68 11.22
N ASP A 155 11.84 9.58 11.67
CA ASP A 155 12.26 10.05 12.99
C ASP A 155 12.65 11.52 12.89
N VAL A 156 11.76 12.40 13.30
CA VAL A 156 11.96 13.85 13.23
C VAL A 156 13.08 14.30 14.18
N GLU A 157 13.21 13.65 15.34
CA GLU A 157 14.26 13.97 16.33
C GLU A 157 15.66 13.68 15.78
N LYS A 158 15.82 12.51 15.16
CA LYS A 158 17.08 12.08 14.54
C LYS A 158 17.25 12.60 13.10
N LYS A 159 16.26 13.33 12.56
CA LYS A 159 16.24 13.88 11.19
C LYS A 159 16.56 12.83 10.12
N ARG A 160 16.00 11.63 10.25
CA ARG A 160 16.21 10.53 9.29
C ARG A 160 14.93 9.75 9.04
N LYS A 161 14.89 9.09 7.91
CA LYS A 161 13.92 8.02 7.63
C LYS A 161 14.55 6.68 8.00
N PHE A 162 13.73 5.75 8.44
CA PHE A 162 14.15 4.38 8.64
C PHE A 162 13.13 3.43 8.00
N VAL A 163 13.64 2.34 7.50
CA VAL A 163 12.85 1.28 6.87
C VAL A 163 12.55 0.21 7.91
N CYS A 164 11.30 -0.23 7.94
CA CYS A 164 10.87 -1.40 8.66
C CYS A 164 10.54 -2.50 7.65
N VAL A 165 10.92 -3.72 7.95
CA VAL A 165 10.73 -4.89 7.08
C VAL A 165 10.14 -6.01 7.90
N ASP A 166 8.89 -6.38 7.61
CA ASP A 166 8.21 -7.44 8.33
C ASP A 166 7.22 -8.19 7.42
N PRO A 167 7.41 -9.49 7.19
CA PRO A 167 6.43 -10.29 6.45
C PRO A 167 5.02 -10.26 7.03
N HIS A 168 4.88 -9.93 8.31
CA HIS A 168 3.60 -9.84 9.00
C HIS A 168 2.80 -8.57 8.66
N ASP A 169 3.41 -7.56 8.02
CA ASP A 169 2.73 -6.30 7.69
C ASP A 169 2.15 -6.25 6.27
N MET A 170 2.40 -7.26 5.47
CA MET A 170 1.83 -7.31 4.11
C MET A 170 0.31 -7.25 4.16
N PRO A 171 -0.32 -6.33 3.41
CA PRO A 171 -1.78 -6.31 3.29
C PRO A 171 -2.32 -7.66 2.81
N ILE A 172 -3.36 -8.15 3.43
CA ILE A 172 -3.95 -9.44 3.04
C ILE A 172 -4.70 -9.34 1.71
N ILE A 173 -5.28 -8.15 1.42
CA ILE A 173 -6.04 -7.89 0.20
C ILE A 173 -5.50 -6.63 -0.47
N ALA A 174 -5.22 -6.69 -1.78
CA ALA A 174 -4.89 -5.54 -2.60
C ALA A 174 -6.00 -5.26 -3.63
N ILE A 175 -6.50 -4.03 -3.67
CA ILE A 175 -7.56 -3.57 -4.60
C ILE A 175 -6.94 -2.59 -5.59
N VAL A 176 -6.48 -3.10 -6.70
CA VAL A 176 -5.71 -2.38 -7.72
C VAL A 176 -6.66 -1.84 -8.81
N ASP A 177 -7.34 -0.75 -8.50
CA ASP A 177 -8.38 -0.13 -9.33
C ASP A 177 -7.88 1.17 -9.98
N PRO A 178 -7.79 1.25 -11.33
CA PRO A 178 -7.30 2.44 -12.03
C PRO A 178 -8.19 3.67 -11.84
N GLU A 179 -9.45 3.51 -11.48
CA GLU A 179 -10.34 4.63 -11.18
C GLU A 179 -9.90 5.40 -9.94
N MET A 180 -9.17 4.75 -9.02
CA MET A 180 -8.62 5.39 -7.83
C MET A 180 -7.46 6.33 -8.15
N MET A 181 -6.82 6.17 -9.32
CA MET A 181 -5.73 7.04 -9.81
C MET A 181 -6.18 8.10 -10.81
N SER A 182 -7.44 8.11 -11.23
CA SER A 182 -7.91 8.94 -12.36
C SER A 182 -7.67 10.44 -12.17
N SER A 183 -7.64 10.91 -10.92
CA SER A 183 -7.41 12.32 -10.56
C SER A 183 -5.93 12.65 -10.23
N MET A 184 -5.01 11.68 -10.34
CA MET A 184 -3.61 11.90 -9.98
C MET A 184 -2.93 12.94 -10.87
N PRO A 185 -2.28 13.99 -10.29
CA PRO A 185 -1.61 15.02 -11.06
C PRO A 185 -0.44 14.50 -11.92
N LYS A 186 -0.14 15.17 -13.04
CA LYS A 186 0.94 14.80 -13.95
C LYS A 186 2.31 14.66 -13.27
N GLY A 187 2.66 15.59 -12.38
CA GLY A 187 3.92 15.53 -11.65
C GLY A 187 4.03 14.27 -10.78
N LEU A 188 2.96 13.94 -10.08
CA LEU A 188 2.91 12.73 -9.26
C LEU A 188 2.90 11.46 -10.14
N THR A 189 2.18 11.47 -11.25
CA THR A 189 2.21 10.37 -12.24
C THR A 189 3.64 10.08 -12.70
N ALA A 190 4.41 11.13 -13.05
CA ALA A 190 5.79 10.97 -13.50
C ALA A 190 6.70 10.45 -12.39
N SER A 191 6.65 11.07 -11.21
CA SER A 191 7.55 10.69 -10.10
C SER A 191 7.30 9.27 -9.61
N THR A 192 6.03 8.87 -9.45
CA THR A 192 5.71 7.50 -9.01
C THR A 192 5.95 6.46 -10.08
N GLY A 193 5.70 6.77 -11.37
CA GLY A 193 6.05 5.86 -12.46
C GLY A 193 7.56 5.62 -12.57
N MET A 194 8.37 6.66 -12.38
CA MET A 194 9.83 6.51 -12.33
C MET A 194 10.29 5.72 -11.09
N ASP A 195 9.59 5.83 -9.96
CA ASP A 195 9.83 5.05 -8.76
C ASP A 195 9.59 3.55 -9.02
N ALA A 196 8.45 3.19 -9.61
CA ALA A 196 8.16 1.82 -10.02
C ALA A 196 9.21 1.25 -11.00
N LEU A 197 9.64 2.07 -11.97
CA LEU A 197 10.70 1.68 -12.91
C LEU A 197 12.02 1.41 -12.19
N THR A 198 12.39 2.26 -11.23
CA THR A 198 13.61 2.09 -10.43
C THR A 198 13.55 0.78 -9.63
N HIS A 199 12.45 0.52 -8.94
CA HIS A 199 12.25 -0.73 -8.20
C HIS A 199 12.39 -1.97 -9.09
N ALA A 200 11.77 -1.96 -10.28
CA ALA A 200 11.85 -3.07 -11.22
C ALA A 200 13.29 -3.31 -11.71
N MET A 201 14.02 -2.23 -12.03
CA MET A 201 15.41 -2.30 -12.49
C MET A 201 16.34 -2.79 -11.38
N GLU A 202 16.22 -2.28 -10.17
CA GLU A 202 17.02 -2.71 -9.01
C GLU A 202 16.78 -4.18 -8.69
N ALA A 203 15.51 -4.61 -8.67
CA ALA A 203 15.16 -6.01 -8.46
C ALA A 203 15.74 -6.93 -9.54
N PHE A 204 15.74 -6.50 -10.80
CA PHE A 204 16.34 -7.27 -11.91
C PHE A 204 17.87 -7.41 -11.78
N LEU A 205 18.54 -6.33 -11.37
CA LEU A 205 20.01 -6.28 -11.26
C LEU A 205 20.55 -7.02 -10.03
N ASN A 206 19.71 -7.42 -9.10
CA ASN A 206 20.15 -8.13 -7.91
C ASN A 206 20.65 -9.53 -8.26
N LEU A 207 21.85 -9.86 -7.80
CA LEU A 207 22.53 -11.13 -8.07
C LEU A 207 21.78 -12.37 -7.54
N PHE A 208 20.90 -12.19 -6.57
CA PHE A 208 20.11 -13.26 -5.96
C PHE A 208 18.70 -13.37 -6.55
N ALA A 209 18.39 -12.57 -7.59
CA ALA A 209 17.08 -12.57 -8.20
C ALA A 209 16.71 -13.95 -8.76
N SER A 210 15.58 -14.47 -8.27
CA SER A 210 15.01 -15.70 -8.84
C SER A 210 14.47 -15.44 -10.25
N ARG A 211 14.25 -16.51 -11.03
CA ARG A 211 13.68 -16.38 -12.39
C ARG A 211 12.30 -15.70 -12.37
N SER A 212 11.47 -15.97 -11.36
CA SER A 212 10.17 -15.30 -11.22
C SER A 212 10.31 -13.80 -10.98
N VAL A 213 11.28 -13.40 -10.13
CA VAL A 213 11.61 -11.99 -9.89
C VAL A 213 12.10 -11.32 -11.17
N GLN A 214 13.03 -11.94 -11.90
CA GLN A 214 13.55 -11.39 -13.16
C GLN A 214 12.46 -11.22 -14.22
N ASN A 215 11.57 -12.20 -14.36
CA ASN A 215 10.46 -12.12 -15.31
C ASN A 215 9.50 -10.97 -14.95
N ALA A 216 9.08 -10.88 -13.68
CA ALA A 216 8.22 -9.80 -13.22
C ALA A 216 8.87 -8.42 -13.38
N SER A 217 10.18 -8.30 -13.12
CA SER A 217 10.93 -7.06 -13.31
C SER A 217 10.96 -6.63 -14.79
N ILE A 218 11.21 -7.56 -15.71
CA ILE A 218 11.22 -7.26 -17.16
C ILE A 218 9.84 -6.80 -17.62
N GLU A 219 8.78 -7.52 -17.22
CA GLU A 219 7.40 -7.17 -17.55
C GLU A 219 7.04 -5.78 -17.01
N ALA A 220 7.36 -5.51 -15.73
CA ALA A 220 7.15 -4.20 -15.11
C ALA A 220 7.87 -3.07 -15.87
N VAL A 221 9.12 -3.27 -16.29
CA VAL A 221 9.87 -2.28 -17.07
C VAL A 221 9.18 -2.03 -18.41
N CYS A 222 8.82 -3.08 -19.16
CA CYS A 222 8.18 -2.96 -20.46
C CYS A 222 6.85 -2.21 -20.39
N GLU A 223 5.98 -2.61 -19.46
CA GLU A 223 4.68 -1.97 -19.25
C GLU A 223 4.84 -0.50 -18.82
N ASN A 224 5.76 -0.21 -17.91
CA ASN A 224 5.97 1.14 -17.44
C ASN A 224 6.46 2.07 -18.55
N PHE A 225 7.41 1.63 -19.39
CA PHE A 225 7.88 2.39 -20.55
C PHE A 225 6.78 2.69 -21.55
N HIS A 226 5.83 1.77 -21.71
CA HIS A 226 4.68 1.94 -22.59
C HIS A 226 3.62 2.87 -21.97
N ALA A 227 3.20 2.59 -20.75
CA ALA A 227 2.05 3.23 -20.12
C ALA A 227 2.33 4.62 -19.54
N LEU A 228 3.53 4.85 -18.95
CA LEU A 228 3.84 6.10 -18.27
C LEU A 228 3.75 7.34 -19.18
N PRO A 229 4.30 7.36 -20.41
CA PRO A 229 4.14 8.49 -21.30
C PRO A 229 2.69 8.78 -21.67
N GLU A 230 1.86 7.75 -21.83
CA GLU A 230 0.44 7.88 -22.16
C GLU A 230 -0.35 8.44 -20.99
N ALA A 231 -0.20 7.84 -19.80
CA ALA A 231 -0.87 8.30 -18.59
C ALA A 231 -0.44 9.72 -18.17
N TRP A 232 0.81 10.11 -18.45
CA TRP A 232 1.28 11.47 -18.22
C TRP A 232 0.67 12.48 -19.19
N ARG A 233 0.53 12.13 -20.48
CA ARG A 233 -0.11 13.01 -21.49
C ARG A 233 -1.58 13.21 -21.17
N ASP A 234 -2.29 12.13 -20.89
CA ASP A 234 -3.72 12.11 -20.63
C ASP A 234 -4.05 11.20 -19.44
N GLY A 235 -4.20 11.79 -18.26
CA GLY A 235 -4.49 11.07 -17.02
C GLY A 235 -5.89 10.44 -16.96
N SER A 236 -6.78 10.74 -17.91
CA SER A 236 -8.11 10.14 -17.99
C SER A 236 -8.10 8.76 -18.68
N ARG A 237 -7.01 8.36 -19.32
CA ARG A 237 -6.87 7.07 -20.00
C ARG A 237 -6.72 5.93 -18.99
N LEU A 238 -7.87 5.34 -18.61
CA LEU A 238 -7.90 4.26 -17.60
C LEU A 238 -7.04 3.06 -17.99
N ALA A 239 -6.95 2.71 -19.29
CA ALA A 239 -6.10 1.62 -19.75
C ALA A 239 -4.62 1.85 -19.39
N ALA A 240 -4.10 3.06 -19.67
CA ALA A 240 -2.73 3.40 -19.29
C ALA A 240 -2.54 3.45 -17.76
N ARG A 241 -3.53 3.92 -17.01
CA ARG A 241 -3.50 3.87 -15.54
C ARG A 241 -3.48 2.43 -15.01
N GLN A 242 -4.27 1.54 -15.62
CA GLN A 242 -4.30 0.12 -15.27
C GLN A 242 -2.93 -0.54 -15.52
N GLU A 243 -2.33 -0.28 -16.66
CA GLU A 243 -1.02 -0.82 -17.02
C GLU A 243 0.08 -0.29 -16.08
N MET A 244 0.04 1.00 -15.70
CA MET A 244 0.94 1.56 -14.69
C MET A 244 0.79 0.90 -13.32
N LEU A 245 -0.45 0.66 -12.87
CA LEU A 245 -0.70 -0.03 -11.60
C LEU A 245 -0.19 -1.46 -11.62
N HIS A 246 -0.41 -2.16 -12.73
CA HIS A 246 0.09 -3.52 -12.91
C HIS A 246 1.63 -3.55 -12.90
N ALA A 247 2.27 -2.66 -13.65
CA ALA A 247 3.73 -2.52 -13.65
C ALA A 247 4.28 -2.21 -12.24
N SER A 248 3.63 -1.31 -11.49
CA SER A 248 4.00 -1.00 -10.10
C SER A 248 3.85 -2.23 -9.20
N TYR A 249 2.74 -2.95 -9.30
CA TYR A 249 2.49 -4.18 -8.53
C TYR A 249 3.54 -5.26 -8.81
N LEU A 250 3.88 -5.49 -10.09
CA LEU A 250 4.94 -6.44 -10.48
C LEU A 250 6.32 -6.01 -9.95
N ALA A 251 6.64 -4.72 -10.02
CA ALA A 251 7.87 -4.18 -9.44
C ALA A 251 7.93 -4.40 -7.93
N GLY A 252 6.83 -4.16 -7.22
CA GLY A 252 6.70 -4.42 -5.78
C GLY A 252 6.84 -5.90 -5.42
N PHE A 253 6.21 -6.78 -6.20
CA PHE A 253 6.40 -8.22 -6.08
C PHE A 253 7.88 -8.59 -6.25
N ALA A 254 8.53 -8.03 -7.26
CA ALA A 254 9.92 -8.34 -7.57
C ALA A 254 10.85 -7.93 -6.43
N PHE A 255 10.78 -6.69 -5.93
CA PHE A 255 11.69 -6.23 -4.89
C PHE A 255 11.40 -6.85 -3.52
N THR A 256 10.13 -7.05 -3.15
CA THR A 256 9.76 -7.74 -1.91
C THR A 256 10.34 -9.16 -1.81
N ASN A 257 10.36 -9.88 -2.93
CA ASN A 257 10.86 -11.25 -2.99
C ASN A 257 12.36 -11.38 -3.30
N ASN A 258 13.07 -10.26 -3.31
CA ASN A 258 14.49 -10.19 -3.65
C ASN A 258 15.35 -9.52 -2.57
N PHE A 259 14.77 -9.15 -1.44
CA PHE A 259 15.45 -8.47 -0.33
C PHE A 259 16.22 -7.20 -0.76
N VAL A 260 15.63 -6.41 -1.65
CA VAL A 260 16.19 -5.12 -2.10
C VAL A 260 15.76 -3.99 -1.17
#